data_528d1951e77451047ebc58d93f1d3bc4
#
_entry.id   528d1951e77451047ebc58d93f1d3bc4
#
_cell.length_a   1.000
_cell.length_b   1.000
_cell.length_c   1.000
_cell.angle_alpha   90.00
_cell.angle_beta   90.00
_cell.angle_gamma   90.00
#
_symmetry.space_group_name_H-M   'P 1'
#
loop_
_entity.id
_entity.type
_entity.pdbx_description
1 polymer ?
#
loop_
_entity_poly.entity_id
_entity_poly.type
_entity_poly.pdbx_seq_one_letter_code
_entity_poly.pdbx_strand_id
1 'polypeptide(L)'
;FKWYQQLVAESLGKKGKGILPIISSMPKDNHSVMQYYLDGPKNNFFTFFYVKEKKSSKLNQAQILPTHNFLKNKNVDQIMYAQKNATENIFQKKNIPYRSFEVINRSEKTLGELFSFFILETILLGRALKVNPYDQPSVELIKKETKKILF
;
A
#
# COMPACT_ATOMS: atom_id res chain seq x y z
N PHE A 1 0.01 2.89 6.75
CA PHE A 1 0.58 1.74 6.02
C PHE A 1 1.93 1.27 6.55
N LYS A 2 2.74 2.12 7.17
CA LYS A 2 4.01 1.71 7.84
C LYS A 2 3.78 0.60 8.87
N TRP A 3 2.69 0.69 9.64
CA TRP A 3 2.29 -0.37 10.57
C TRP A 3 2.03 -1.71 9.85
N TYR A 4 1.30 -1.70 8.72
CA TYR A 4 1.05 -2.92 7.94
C TYR A 4 2.35 -3.52 7.39
N GLN A 5 3.25 -2.68 6.87
CA GLN A 5 4.58 -3.12 6.43
C GLN A 5 5.33 -3.83 7.56
N GLN A 6 5.35 -3.23 8.74
CA GLN A 6 5.98 -3.81 9.93
C GLN A 6 5.31 -5.12 10.31
N LEU A 7 3.98 -5.15 10.47
CA LEU A 7 3.22 -6.34 10.83
C LEU A 7 3.56 -7.53 9.93
N VAL A 8 3.52 -7.35 8.63
CA VAL A 8 3.77 -8.42 7.66
C VAL A 8 5.23 -8.85 7.66
N ALA A 9 6.17 -7.90 7.64
CA ALA A 9 7.61 -8.20 7.61
C ALA A 9 8.06 -8.97 8.86
N GLU A 10 7.68 -8.49 10.04
CA GLU A 10 8.05 -9.12 11.33
C GLU A 10 7.39 -10.50 11.50
N SER A 11 6.10 -10.61 11.15
CA SER A 11 5.36 -11.85 11.36
C SER A 11 5.72 -12.94 10.36
N LEU A 12 6.01 -12.62 9.11
CA LEU A 12 6.18 -13.60 8.04
C LEU A 12 7.63 -13.78 7.56
N GLY A 13 8.54 -12.82 7.81
CA GLY A 13 9.93 -12.85 7.35
C GLY A 13 10.80 -13.84 8.10
N LYS A 14 10.60 -15.16 7.90
CA LYS A 14 11.25 -16.22 8.67
C LYS A 14 11.59 -17.43 7.80
N LYS A 15 12.69 -18.11 8.11
CA LYS A 15 13.10 -19.35 7.45
C LYS A 15 13.24 -19.21 5.92
N GLY A 16 13.74 -18.08 5.44
CA GLY A 16 13.84 -17.78 4.01
C GLY A 16 12.51 -17.55 3.30
N LYS A 17 11.42 -17.38 4.05
CA LYS A 17 10.06 -17.08 3.55
C LYS A 17 9.65 -15.69 3.98
N GLY A 18 8.53 -15.23 3.45
CA GLY A 18 7.91 -13.98 3.85
C GLY A 18 7.67 -13.05 2.69
N ILE A 19 7.07 -11.92 3.02
CA ILE A 19 6.72 -10.83 2.10
C ILE A 19 7.18 -9.53 2.76
N LEU A 20 7.83 -8.67 2.01
CA LEU A 20 8.13 -7.31 2.43
C LEU A 20 7.22 -6.34 1.67
N PRO A 21 6.16 -5.82 2.29
CA PRO A 21 5.30 -4.82 1.64
C PRO A 21 6.08 -3.55 1.35
N ILE A 22 5.98 -3.05 0.11
CA ILE A 22 6.52 -1.76 -0.31
C ILE A 22 5.37 -0.77 -0.39
N ILE A 23 5.54 0.39 0.25
CA ILE A 23 4.51 1.43 0.31
C ILE A 23 4.81 2.47 -0.75
N SER A 24 3.81 2.74 -1.59
CA SER A 24 3.84 3.83 -2.57
C SER A 24 2.67 4.77 -2.34
N SER A 25 2.91 6.06 -2.54
CA SER A 25 1.93 7.13 -2.33
C SER A 25 1.66 7.86 -3.63
N MET A 26 0.48 7.63 -4.21
CA MET A 26 0.07 8.26 -5.46
C MET A 26 -0.56 9.64 -5.22
N PRO A 27 -0.36 10.62 -6.10
CA PRO A 27 0.27 10.54 -7.44
C PRO A 27 1.80 10.67 -7.46
N LYS A 28 2.44 10.97 -6.31
CA LYS A 28 3.90 11.20 -6.24
C LYS A 28 4.69 10.06 -6.90
N ASP A 29 4.38 8.84 -6.53
CA ASP A 29 5.13 7.65 -6.93
C ASP A 29 4.75 7.14 -8.33
N ASN A 30 3.81 7.80 -9.02
CA ASN A 30 3.60 7.56 -10.45
C ASN A 30 4.82 7.88 -11.30
N HIS A 31 5.64 8.84 -10.87
CA HIS A 31 6.86 9.25 -11.60
C HIS A 31 8.12 8.50 -11.15
N SER A 32 8.09 7.83 -10.00
CA SER A 32 9.27 7.16 -9.46
C SER A 32 9.27 5.65 -9.70
N VAL A 33 8.17 4.96 -9.42
CA VAL A 33 8.14 3.48 -9.40
C VAL A 33 7.10 2.85 -10.32
N MET A 34 6.16 3.62 -10.89
CA MET A 34 5.08 3.07 -11.69
C MET A 34 5.59 2.36 -12.95
N GLN A 35 6.66 2.86 -13.58
CA GLN A 35 7.30 2.19 -14.72
C GLN A 35 7.74 0.77 -14.34
N TYR A 36 8.37 0.61 -13.18
CA TYR A 36 8.79 -0.70 -12.67
C TYR A 36 7.60 -1.62 -12.36
N TYR A 37 6.50 -1.07 -11.80
CA TYR A 37 5.31 -1.85 -11.51
C TYR A 37 4.60 -2.36 -12.77
N LEU A 38 4.63 -1.59 -13.85
CA LEU A 38 3.96 -1.93 -15.09
C LEU A 38 4.77 -2.85 -16.02
N ASP A 39 6.09 -2.69 -16.04
CA ASP A 39 6.96 -3.36 -17.02
C ASP A 39 8.15 -4.11 -16.40
N GLY A 40 8.34 -4.03 -15.08
CA GLY A 40 9.34 -4.80 -14.36
C GLY A 40 8.93 -6.27 -14.12
N PRO A 41 9.65 -6.99 -13.24
CA PRO A 41 9.35 -8.38 -12.91
C PRO A 41 7.92 -8.58 -12.40
N LYS A 42 7.21 -9.57 -12.96
CA LYS A 42 5.80 -9.85 -12.62
C LYS A 42 5.65 -10.80 -11.42
N ASN A 43 6.35 -10.51 -10.35
CA ASN A 43 6.31 -11.29 -9.10
C ASN A 43 5.69 -10.50 -7.93
N ASN A 44 4.99 -9.42 -8.24
CA ASN A 44 4.37 -8.53 -7.27
C ASN A 44 2.85 -8.71 -7.27
N PHE A 45 2.26 -8.56 -6.08
CA PHE A 45 0.82 -8.41 -5.88
C PHE A 45 0.55 -7.02 -5.31
N PHE A 46 -0.43 -6.31 -5.86
CA PHE A 46 -0.68 -4.92 -5.49
C PHE A 46 -1.96 -4.78 -4.68
N THR A 47 -1.93 -3.87 -3.71
CA THR A 47 -3.10 -3.49 -2.93
C THR A 47 -3.31 -1.99 -3.04
N PHE A 48 -4.41 -1.58 -3.65
CA PHE A 48 -4.81 -0.18 -3.73
C PHE A 48 -5.69 0.20 -2.54
N PHE A 49 -5.45 1.39 -1.99
CA PHE A 49 -6.29 1.99 -0.98
C PHE A 49 -6.77 3.35 -1.46
N TYR A 50 -8.06 3.58 -1.39
CA TYR A 50 -8.66 4.85 -1.71
C TYR A 50 -9.72 5.22 -0.68
N VAL A 51 -9.71 6.47 -0.22
CA VAL A 51 -10.73 7.00 0.69
C VAL A 51 -11.69 7.88 -0.10
N LYS A 52 -12.99 7.55 -0.08
CA LYS A 52 -14.05 8.26 -0.84
C LYS A 52 -14.44 9.61 -0.25
N GLU A 53 -13.87 10.00 0.85
CA GLU A 53 -14.20 11.23 1.56
C GLU A 53 -13.98 12.47 0.68
N LYS A 54 -15.06 13.16 0.35
CA LYS A 54 -15.02 14.38 -0.49
C LYS A 54 -14.70 15.59 0.39
N LYS A 55 -13.47 16.05 0.40
CA LYS A 55 -13.03 17.22 1.19
C LYS A 55 -12.32 18.29 0.36
N SER A 56 -12.10 18.10 -0.93
CA SER A 56 -11.36 19.06 -1.74
C SER A 56 -12.25 20.09 -2.43
N SER A 57 -11.73 21.33 -2.51
CA SER A 57 -12.32 22.39 -3.32
C SER A 57 -12.10 22.15 -4.82
N LYS A 58 -12.86 22.85 -5.66
CA LYS A 58 -12.63 22.91 -7.10
C LYS A 58 -11.28 23.56 -7.40
N LEU A 59 -10.63 23.12 -8.47
CA LEU A 59 -9.42 23.76 -8.95
C LEU A 59 -9.70 25.22 -9.37
N ASN A 60 -8.73 26.11 -9.15
CA ASN A 60 -8.79 27.48 -9.66
C ASN A 60 -8.67 27.45 -11.18
N GLN A 61 -9.74 27.79 -11.85
CA GLN A 61 -9.83 27.72 -13.31
C GLN A 61 -8.86 28.67 -14.04
N ALA A 62 -8.53 29.80 -13.41
CA ALA A 62 -7.58 30.78 -13.99
C ALA A 62 -6.13 30.24 -14.06
N GLN A 63 -5.82 29.19 -13.31
CA GLN A 63 -4.49 28.59 -13.29
C GLN A 63 -4.39 27.33 -14.18
N ILE A 64 -5.48 26.93 -14.86
CA ILE A 64 -5.48 25.76 -15.73
C ILE A 64 -5.02 26.15 -17.13
N LEU A 65 -3.90 25.60 -17.56
CA LEU A 65 -3.38 25.81 -18.90
C LEU A 65 -4.35 25.27 -19.97
N PRO A 66 -4.41 25.88 -21.17
CA PRO A 66 -5.28 25.41 -22.27
C PRO A 66 -5.12 23.91 -22.60
N THR A 67 -3.91 23.41 -22.52
CA THR A 67 -3.58 21.99 -22.74
C THR A 67 -4.19 21.04 -21.70
N HIS A 68 -4.66 21.57 -20.57
CA HIS A 68 -5.23 20.81 -19.46
C HIS A 68 -6.72 21.12 -19.26
N ASN A 69 -7.43 21.55 -20.30
CA ASN A 69 -8.86 21.89 -20.25
C ASN A 69 -9.76 20.79 -19.66
N PHE A 70 -9.36 19.52 -19.73
CA PHE A 70 -10.07 18.39 -19.14
C PHE A 70 -10.14 18.44 -17.61
N LEU A 71 -9.30 19.26 -16.95
CA LEU A 71 -9.32 19.51 -15.50
C LEU A 71 -10.32 20.59 -15.07
N LYS A 72 -10.88 21.35 -16.02
CA LYS A 72 -11.85 22.41 -15.70
C LYS A 72 -13.06 21.83 -14.94
N ASN A 73 -13.51 22.55 -13.93
CA ASN A 73 -14.65 22.18 -13.07
C ASN A 73 -14.44 20.90 -12.24
N LYS A 74 -13.23 20.33 -12.24
CA LYS A 74 -12.90 19.17 -11.40
C LYS A 74 -12.35 19.63 -10.05
N ASN A 75 -12.55 18.79 -9.04
CA ASN A 75 -11.85 18.90 -7.77
C ASN A 75 -10.72 17.86 -7.68
N VAL A 76 -9.84 18.03 -6.70
CA VAL A 76 -8.69 17.13 -6.52
C VAL A 76 -9.12 15.68 -6.29
N ASP A 77 -10.19 15.46 -5.53
CA ASP A 77 -10.70 14.10 -5.26
C ASP A 77 -11.15 13.40 -6.54
N GLN A 78 -11.81 14.11 -7.45
CA GLN A 78 -12.23 13.57 -8.76
C GLN A 78 -11.01 13.17 -9.61
N ILE A 79 -9.96 13.98 -9.58
CA ILE A 79 -8.72 13.71 -10.33
C ILE A 79 -8.01 12.50 -9.73
N MET A 80 -7.87 12.44 -8.41
CA MET A 80 -7.27 11.31 -7.70
C MET A 80 -8.03 10.01 -7.96
N TYR A 81 -9.37 10.06 -7.93
CA TYR A 81 -10.20 8.89 -8.23
C TYR A 81 -10.06 8.44 -9.69
N ALA A 82 -10.01 9.39 -10.63
CA ALA A 82 -9.79 9.07 -12.04
C ALA A 82 -8.41 8.42 -12.27
N GLN A 83 -7.35 8.93 -11.62
CA GLN A 83 -6.01 8.33 -11.70
C GLN A 83 -5.97 6.92 -11.11
N LYS A 84 -6.61 6.72 -9.95
CA LYS A 84 -6.74 5.39 -9.33
C LYS A 84 -7.41 4.41 -10.29
N ASN A 85 -8.56 4.77 -10.85
CA ASN A 85 -9.30 3.90 -11.78
C ASN A 85 -8.51 3.63 -13.08
N ALA A 86 -7.85 4.65 -13.61
CA ALA A 86 -6.98 4.48 -14.78
C ALA A 86 -5.84 3.49 -14.51
N THR A 87 -5.22 3.59 -13.33
CA THR A 87 -4.17 2.65 -12.90
C THR A 87 -4.70 1.23 -12.83
N GLU A 88 -5.83 1.00 -12.16
CA GLU A 88 -6.45 -0.33 -12.05
C GLU A 88 -6.81 -0.90 -13.42
N ASN A 89 -7.36 -0.09 -14.33
CA ASN A 89 -7.67 -0.51 -15.69
C ASN A 89 -6.42 -0.95 -16.47
N ILE A 90 -5.29 -0.26 -16.29
CA ILE A 90 -4.02 -0.65 -16.91
C ILE A 90 -3.47 -1.93 -16.28
N PHE A 91 -3.54 -2.07 -14.97
CA PHE A 91 -3.14 -3.31 -14.27
C PHE A 91 -3.95 -4.51 -14.77
N GLN A 92 -5.27 -4.35 -14.91
CA GLN A 92 -6.14 -5.38 -15.47
C GLN A 92 -5.76 -5.75 -16.91
N LYS A 93 -5.56 -4.75 -17.78
CA LYS A 93 -5.14 -4.97 -19.19
C LYS A 93 -3.79 -5.67 -19.30
N LYS A 94 -2.87 -5.41 -18.37
CA LYS A 94 -1.54 -6.03 -18.33
C LYS A 94 -1.51 -7.36 -17.54
N ASN A 95 -2.66 -7.84 -17.04
CA ASN A 95 -2.77 -9.03 -16.18
C ASN A 95 -1.86 -8.97 -14.95
N ILE A 96 -1.74 -7.78 -14.35
CA ILE A 96 -1.00 -7.59 -13.09
C ILE A 96 -1.97 -7.83 -11.93
N PRO A 97 -1.69 -8.79 -11.02
CA PRO A 97 -2.61 -9.11 -9.94
C PRO A 97 -2.71 -8.00 -8.92
N TYR A 98 -3.93 -7.58 -8.58
CA TYR A 98 -4.17 -6.57 -7.57
C TYR A 98 -5.50 -6.80 -6.85
N ARG A 99 -5.64 -6.13 -5.72
CA ARG A 99 -6.92 -5.92 -5.01
C ARG A 99 -7.09 -4.43 -4.67
N SER A 100 -8.31 -4.00 -4.42
CA SER A 100 -8.64 -2.61 -4.09
C SER A 100 -9.50 -2.52 -2.85
N PHE A 101 -9.13 -1.64 -1.94
CA PHE A 101 -9.94 -1.25 -0.77
C PHE A 101 -10.44 0.17 -0.98
N GLU A 102 -11.77 0.32 -1.05
CA GLU A 102 -12.41 1.62 -1.04
C GLU A 102 -13.00 1.89 0.35
N VAL A 103 -12.43 2.86 1.02
CA VAL A 103 -12.81 3.27 2.37
C VAL A 103 -13.75 4.46 2.27
N ILE A 104 -14.93 4.37 2.89
CA ILE A 104 -15.96 5.41 2.80
C ILE A 104 -15.54 6.68 3.55
N ASN A 105 -14.98 6.51 4.74
CA ASN A 105 -14.54 7.60 5.59
C ASN A 105 -13.33 7.21 6.46
N ARG A 106 -12.70 8.21 7.09
CA ARG A 106 -11.56 8.03 8.00
C ARG A 106 -12.02 8.02 9.46
N SER A 107 -12.89 7.07 9.82
CA SER A 107 -13.34 6.91 11.20
C SER A 107 -12.48 5.90 11.97
N GLU A 108 -12.52 5.97 13.30
CA GLU A 108 -11.88 5.01 14.20
C GLU A 108 -12.41 3.60 13.97
N LYS A 109 -13.70 3.46 13.68
CA LYS A 109 -14.34 2.20 13.33
C LYS A 109 -13.70 1.59 12.08
N THR A 110 -13.60 2.36 11.01
CA THR A 110 -12.99 1.91 9.75
C THR A 110 -11.52 1.53 9.94
N LEU A 111 -10.80 2.30 10.76
CA LEU A 111 -9.41 1.98 11.08
C LEU A 111 -9.30 0.67 11.87
N GLY A 112 -10.17 0.45 12.85
CA GLY A 112 -10.25 -0.79 13.62
C GLY A 112 -10.58 -2.01 12.74
N GLU A 113 -11.50 -1.87 11.80
CA GLU A 113 -11.85 -2.91 10.82
C GLU A 113 -10.64 -3.28 9.94
N LEU A 114 -9.90 -2.29 9.44
CA LEU A 114 -8.67 -2.51 8.65
C LEU A 114 -7.57 -3.20 9.47
N PHE A 115 -7.36 -2.77 10.72
CA PHE A 115 -6.39 -3.44 11.60
C PHE A 115 -6.76 -4.90 11.84
N SER A 116 -8.00 -5.17 12.17
CA SER A 116 -8.48 -6.53 12.40
C SER A 116 -8.32 -7.40 11.15
N PHE A 117 -8.69 -6.87 9.99
CA PHE A 117 -8.54 -7.55 8.71
C PHE A 117 -7.07 -7.93 8.44
N PHE A 118 -6.14 -6.99 8.57
CA PHE A 118 -4.74 -7.26 8.27
C PHE A 118 -4.03 -8.13 9.30
N ILE A 119 -4.43 -8.07 10.57
CA ILE A 119 -3.95 -9.00 11.59
C ILE A 119 -4.38 -10.43 11.22
N LEU A 120 -5.65 -10.64 10.93
CA LEU A 120 -6.18 -11.95 10.56
C LEU A 120 -5.55 -12.48 9.26
N GLU A 121 -5.43 -11.63 8.24
CA GLU A 121 -4.73 -11.98 6.99
C GLU A 121 -3.30 -12.42 7.25
N THR A 122 -2.55 -11.69 8.08
CA THR A 122 -1.16 -12.02 8.40
C THR A 122 -1.05 -13.35 9.14
N ILE A 123 -1.97 -13.64 10.07
CA ILE A 123 -2.02 -14.93 10.77
C ILE A 123 -2.29 -16.07 9.79
N LEU A 124 -3.26 -15.90 8.88
CA LEU A 124 -3.60 -16.92 7.87
C LEU A 124 -2.44 -17.15 6.89
N LEU A 125 -1.77 -16.08 6.44
CA LEU A 125 -0.58 -16.19 5.61
C LEU A 125 0.57 -16.90 6.35
N GLY A 126 0.77 -16.62 7.64
CA GLY A 126 1.74 -17.34 8.47
C GLY A 126 1.48 -18.85 8.50
N ARG A 127 0.23 -19.26 8.63
CA ARG A 127 -0.17 -20.67 8.55
C ARG A 127 0.10 -21.27 7.16
N ALA A 128 -0.27 -20.55 6.09
CA ALA A 128 -0.04 -20.99 4.72
C ALA A 128 1.47 -21.16 4.42
N LEU A 129 2.30 -20.24 4.90
CA LEU A 129 3.75 -20.29 4.76
C LEU A 129 4.42 -21.28 5.74
N LYS A 130 3.69 -21.84 6.70
CA LYS A 130 4.19 -22.71 7.78
C LYS A 130 5.28 -22.01 8.61
N VAL A 131 5.05 -20.77 8.98
CA VAL A 131 5.86 -19.97 9.91
C VAL A 131 5.03 -19.54 11.11
N ASN A 132 5.66 -19.37 12.28
CA ASN A 132 4.99 -18.81 13.44
C ASN A 132 4.91 -17.28 13.29
N PRO A 133 3.71 -16.66 13.22
CA PRO A 133 3.60 -15.21 13.05
C PRO A 133 3.81 -14.42 14.36
N TYR A 134 3.97 -15.10 15.50
CA TYR A 134 3.95 -14.47 16.84
C TYR A 134 5.33 -14.29 17.47
N ASP A 135 6.42 -14.76 16.85
CA ASP A 135 7.77 -14.63 17.36
C ASP A 135 8.69 -13.81 16.44
N GLN A 136 9.85 -13.38 16.94
CA GLN A 136 10.83 -12.57 16.22
C GLN A 136 12.26 -13.05 16.53
N PRO A 137 12.63 -14.30 16.22
CA PRO A 137 13.88 -14.87 16.67
C PRO A 137 15.14 -14.13 16.15
N SER A 138 15.09 -13.57 14.94
CA SER A 138 16.24 -12.87 14.35
C SER A 138 16.54 -11.52 15.01
N VAL A 139 15.52 -10.81 15.47
CA VAL A 139 15.70 -9.53 16.18
C VAL A 139 16.39 -9.74 17.53
N GLU A 140 16.11 -10.85 18.21
CA GLU A 140 16.76 -11.22 19.48
C GLU A 140 18.28 -11.47 19.31
N LEU A 141 18.72 -11.95 18.15
CA LEU A 141 20.15 -12.12 17.88
C LEU A 141 20.91 -10.78 17.89
N ILE A 142 20.34 -9.75 17.29
CA ILE A 142 20.93 -8.41 17.27
C ILE A 142 21.04 -7.86 18.70
N LYS A 143 20.00 -8.00 19.51
CA LYS A 143 20.01 -7.54 20.91
C LYS A 143 21.11 -8.24 21.72
N LYS A 144 21.25 -9.56 21.55
CA LYS A 144 22.29 -10.34 22.22
C LYS A 144 23.69 -9.89 21.81
N GLU A 145 23.92 -9.66 20.52
CA GLU A 145 25.22 -9.22 20.02
C GLU A 145 25.53 -7.79 20.44
N THR A 146 24.58 -6.89 20.41
CA THR A 146 24.72 -5.52 20.94
C THR A 146 25.16 -5.54 22.42
N LYS A 147 24.55 -6.41 23.21
CA LYS A 147 24.91 -6.55 24.62
C LYS A 147 26.35 -6.99 24.80
N LYS A 148 26.88 -7.95 24.00
CA LYS A 148 28.27 -8.40 24.05
C LYS A 148 29.27 -7.31 23.65
N ILE A 149 28.90 -6.45 22.69
CA ILE A 149 29.77 -5.34 22.24
C ILE A 149 29.87 -4.23 23.29
N LEU A 150 28.84 -4.05 24.10
CA LEU A 150 28.77 -3.01 25.13
C LEU A 150 29.41 -3.41 26.46
N PHE A 151 29.69 -4.68 26.68
CA PHE A 151 30.32 -5.27 27.87
C PHE A 151 31.58 -6.02 27.54
#